data_436ac15e8735acb10b68723aef3a51e2
#
_entry.id   436ac15e8735acb10b68723aef3a51e2
#
_cell.length_a   1.000
_cell.length_b   1.000
_cell.length_c   1.000
_cell.angle_alpha   90.00
_cell.angle_beta   90.00
_cell.angle_gamma   90.00
#
_symmetry.space_group_name_H-M   'P 1'
#
loop_
_entity.id
_entity.type
_entity.pdbx_description
1 polymer ?
#
loop_
_entity_poly.entity_id
_entity_poly.type
_entity_poly.pdbx_seq_one_letter_code
_entity_poly.pdbx_strand_id
1 'polypeptide(L)'
;MASPVTFDLVKKDAKTHARRGVVHTPHGDIQTPIFMPVGTQATVKGTTPRELNEVGAQIILSNTYHLHIRPGEELVKEAGGLHKFMSWDKPILTDSGGFQVFSLASLRKIKEEGVHFRSHLDGSKMFIGPETSMAIQEALGSDIAMAFDVCSPYPCDHKTAQEAMLRTHRWAKRCKEYHTREDQAVFGIVQGAFYEDLRIESAKALSDMDFPGYGIGGLSVGEPKPIMYGMLDAMMPYMPVNKPRYLMGVGSPDCLVEGVYRGIDMFDCVLATRIARNGTCFTDQGRLVIRNAQYAHDFGPIEEGCDCYACRNFSRAYIRHLIKAGEITGGRLTTIHNLRYLLRLMERIRKAIEEDRYEEFRRDFFNHYDMSRNF
;
A
#
# COMPACT_ATOMS: atom_id res chain seq x y z
N MET A 1 21.70 17.86 -1.54
CA MET A 1 20.60 18.54 -0.81
C MET A 1 19.98 17.57 0.18
N ALA A 2 19.38 18.05 1.28
CA ALA A 2 18.63 17.17 2.21
C ALA A 2 17.38 16.62 1.49
N SER A 3 16.95 15.39 1.83
CA SER A 3 15.75 14.82 1.25
C SER A 3 14.51 15.62 1.68
N PRO A 4 13.53 15.86 0.77
CA PRO A 4 12.27 16.51 1.14
C PRO A 4 11.38 15.62 2.01
N VAL A 5 11.70 14.32 2.08
CA VAL A 5 11.01 13.37 2.95
C VAL A 5 11.98 12.86 4.01
N THR A 6 11.60 13.00 5.28
CA THR A 6 12.38 12.55 6.44
C THR A 6 11.54 11.71 7.38
N PHE A 7 12.17 11.01 8.30
CA PHE A 7 11.48 10.13 9.25
C PHE A 7 12.00 10.31 10.67
N ASP A 8 11.10 10.61 11.57
CA ASP A 8 11.35 10.66 12.99
C ASP A 8 10.80 9.41 13.68
N LEU A 9 11.70 8.59 14.23
CA LEU A 9 11.32 7.47 15.07
C LEU A 9 10.98 7.99 16.48
N VAL A 10 9.68 8.05 16.81
CA VAL A 10 9.19 8.59 18.08
C VAL A 10 9.30 7.57 19.20
N LYS A 11 8.94 6.30 18.95
CA LYS A 11 8.98 5.24 19.95
C LYS A 11 9.13 3.85 19.32
N LYS A 12 9.83 2.97 20.03
CA LYS A 12 9.81 1.52 19.80
C LYS A 12 9.06 0.87 20.95
N ASP A 13 8.21 -0.10 20.65
CA ASP A 13 7.57 -0.93 21.67
C ASP A 13 8.64 -1.73 22.44
N ALA A 14 8.49 -1.84 23.75
CA ALA A 14 9.51 -2.46 24.61
C ALA A 14 9.64 -3.98 24.39
N LYS A 15 8.64 -4.66 23.86
CA LYS A 15 8.57 -6.13 23.78
C LYS A 15 8.56 -6.68 22.34
N THR A 16 8.33 -5.83 21.36
CA THR A 16 8.18 -6.23 19.96
C THR A 16 9.06 -5.37 19.05
N HIS A 17 8.99 -5.60 17.73
CA HIS A 17 9.65 -4.73 16.75
C HIS A 17 8.75 -3.59 16.28
N ALA A 18 7.53 -3.49 16.82
CA ALA A 18 6.59 -2.42 16.48
C ALA A 18 7.16 -1.05 16.82
N ARG A 19 6.93 -0.08 15.96
CA ARG A 19 7.48 1.27 16.13
C ARG A 19 6.48 2.35 15.71
N ARG A 20 6.54 3.45 16.42
CA ARG A 20 5.78 4.67 16.22
C ARG A 20 6.72 5.72 15.63
N GLY A 21 6.33 6.34 14.52
CA GLY A 21 7.12 7.39 13.90
C GLY A 21 6.27 8.44 13.20
N VAL A 22 6.96 9.40 12.59
CA VAL A 22 6.37 10.44 11.73
C VAL A 22 7.19 10.52 10.46
N VAL A 23 6.55 10.39 9.31
CA VAL A 23 7.15 10.72 8.02
C VAL A 23 6.75 12.14 7.66
N HIS A 24 7.73 13.02 7.51
CA HIS A 24 7.54 14.40 7.08
C HIS A 24 7.63 14.49 5.57
N THR A 25 6.69 15.17 4.94
CA THR A 25 6.65 15.37 3.47
C THR A 25 6.29 16.82 3.15
N PRO A 26 6.50 17.28 1.92
CA PRO A 26 6.10 18.63 1.49
C PRO A 26 4.60 18.94 1.68
N HIS A 27 3.72 17.92 1.60
CA HIS A 27 2.27 18.10 1.78
C HIS A 27 1.76 17.67 3.16
N GLY A 28 2.65 17.54 4.15
CA GLY A 28 2.29 17.29 5.54
C GLY A 28 2.87 16.02 6.15
N ASP A 29 2.58 15.85 7.43
CA ASP A 29 3.10 14.77 8.26
C ASP A 29 2.23 13.53 8.21
N ILE A 30 2.86 12.36 8.19
CA ILE A 30 2.21 11.06 8.20
C ILE A 30 2.55 10.34 9.49
N GLN A 31 1.54 10.03 10.28
CA GLN A 31 1.69 9.30 11.54
C GLN A 31 1.77 7.79 11.27
N THR A 32 2.91 7.17 11.55
CA THR A 32 3.12 5.73 11.33
C THR A 32 2.96 4.90 12.62
N PRO A 33 2.53 3.63 12.54
CA PRO A 33 2.13 2.89 11.34
C PRO A 33 0.87 3.44 10.67
N ILE A 34 0.79 3.32 9.32
CA ILE A 34 -0.31 3.87 8.52
C ILE A 34 -0.73 2.92 7.40
N PHE A 35 -2.01 2.94 7.05
CA PHE A 35 -2.55 2.33 5.84
C PHE A 35 -2.84 3.44 4.81
N MET A 36 -2.41 3.23 3.56
CA MET A 36 -2.60 4.14 2.45
C MET A 36 -3.75 3.66 1.55
N PRO A 37 -4.88 4.36 1.48
CA PRO A 37 -5.91 4.06 0.48
C PRO A 37 -5.37 4.16 -0.95
N VAL A 38 -5.73 3.20 -1.81
CA VAL A 38 -5.21 3.12 -3.18
C VAL A 38 -6.12 3.85 -4.16
N GLY A 39 -5.58 4.91 -4.74
CA GLY A 39 -6.20 5.73 -5.80
C GLY A 39 -5.63 5.40 -7.18
N THR A 40 -5.96 4.25 -7.75
CA THR A 40 -5.37 3.67 -8.96
C THR A 40 -5.33 4.62 -10.16
N GLN A 41 -6.39 5.39 -10.39
CA GLN A 41 -6.53 6.32 -11.53
C GLN A 41 -6.87 7.72 -11.03
N ALA A 42 -6.02 8.29 -10.18
CA ALA A 42 -6.23 9.56 -9.51
C ALA A 42 -7.56 9.60 -8.71
N THR A 43 -8.02 8.46 -8.21
CA THR A 43 -9.19 8.37 -7.35
C THR A 43 -9.19 7.08 -6.53
N VAL A 44 -9.47 7.18 -5.24
CA VAL A 44 -9.80 6.02 -4.42
C VAL A 44 -11.23 5.62 -4.74
N LYS A 45 -11.42 4.41 -5.26
CA LYS A 45 -12.69 3.99 -5.88
C LYS A 45 -13.89 4.14 -4.94
N GLY A 46 -14.88 4.91 -5.40
CA GLY A 46 -16.13 5.14 -4.67
C GLY A 46 -16.07 6.23 -3.61
N THR A 47 -14.97 6.99 -3.51
CA THR A 47 -14.83 8.07 -2.54
C THR A 47 -14.33 9.36 -3.19
N THR A 48 -14.65 10.48 -2.57
CA THR A 48 -14.13 11.81 -2.88
C THR A 48 -13.00 12.18 -1.92
N PRO A 49 -12.15 13.17 -2.23
CA PRO A 49 -11.16 13.70 -1.29
C PRO A 49 -11.75 14.14 0.05
N ARG A 50 -12.95 14.73 0.06
CA ARG A 50 -13.66 15.09 1.29
C ARG A 50 -13.91 13.87 2.17
N GLU A 51 -14.43 12.78 1.59
CA GLU A 51 -14.68 11.54 2.34
C GLU A 51 -13.41 10.86 2.81
N LEU A 52 -12.32 10.95 2.03
CA LEU A 52 -10.99 10.48 2.48
C LEU A 52 -10.49 11.27 3.68
N ASN A 53 -10.71 12.58 3.72
CA ASN A 53 -10.43 13.41 4.89
C ASN A 53 -11.32 13.02 6.10
N GLU A 54 -12.60 12.81 5.88
CA GLU A 54 -13.57 12.40 6.91
C GLU A 54 -13.23 11.03 7.54
N VAL A 55 -12.71 10.09 6.76
CA VAL A 55 -12.26 8.79 7.30
C VAL A 55 -10.87 8.83 7.93
N GLY A 56 -10.16 9.97 7.85
CA GLY A 56 -8.86 10.17 8.48
C GLY A 56 -7.65 9.73 7.64
N ALA A 57 -7.78 9.66 6.31
CA ALA A 57 -6.64 9.38 5.44
C ALA A 57 -5.60 10.52 5.52
N GLN A 58 -4.33 10.16 5.72
CA GLN A 58 -3.22 11.10 5.81
C GLN A 58 -2.34 11.08 4.55
N ILE A 59 -2.37 10.00 3.82
CA ILE A 59 -1.65 9.75 2.57
C ILE A 59 -2.48 8.81 1.71
N ILE A 60 -2.38 8.94 0.40
CA ILE A 60 -2.92 7.99 -0.57
C ILE A 60 -1.84 7.48 -1.50
N LEU A 61 -2.09 6.32 -2.12
CA LEU A 61 -1.22 5.78 -3.16
C LEU A 61 -1.89 5.93 -4.52
N SER A 62 -1.13 6.32 -5.55
CA SER A 62 -1.56 6.32 -6.95
C SER A 62 -0.66 5.43 -7.81
N ASN A 63 -1.22 4.82 -8.86
CA ASN A 63 -0.48 3.85 -9.66
C ASN A 63 0.08 4.47 -10.94
N THR A 64 1.40 4.52 -11.04
CA THR A 64 2.16 5.09 -12.16
C THR A 64 1.77 4.47 -13.51
N TYR A 65 1.73 3.15 -13.60
CA TYR A 65 1.35 2.44 -14.84
C TYR A 65 -0.03 2.85 -15.36
N HIS A 66 -1.03 2.88 -14.48
CA HIS A 66 -2.40 3.21 -14.88
C HIS A 66 -2.54 4.66 -15.32
N LEU A 67 -1.86 5.57 -14.63
CA LEU A 67 -1.89 7.00 -14.96
C LEU A 67 -1.11 7.33 -16.23
N HIS A 68 -0.01 6.62 -16.49
CA HIS A 68 0.74 6.71 -17.75
C HIS A 68 -0.11 6.29 -18.95
N ILE A 69 -0.83 5.18 -18.85
CA ILE A 69 -1.71 4.72 -19.94
C ILE A 69 -2.93 5.65 -20.11
N ARG A 70 -3.49 6.11 -18.99
CA ARG A 70 -4.69 6.97 -18.99
C ARG A 70 -4.80 7.75 -17.67
N PRO A 71 -4.86 9.08 -17.69
CA PRO A 71 -4.99 9.96 -18.87
C PRO A 71 -3.68 10.32 -19.57
N GLY A 72 -2.53 9.88 -19.05
CA GLY A 72 -1.18 10.26 -19.42
C GLY A 72 -0.60 11.29 -18.44
N GLU A 73 0.68 11.15 -18.14
CA GLU A 73 1.41 12.00 -17.17
C GLU A 73 1.49 13.46 -17.62
N GLU A 74 1.58 13.72 -18.94
CA GLU A 74 1.66 15.09 -19.45
C GLU A 74 0.37 15.88 -19.16
N LEU A 75 -0.81 15.27 -19.33
CA LEU A 75 -2.07 15.91 -18.95
C LEU A 75 -2.12 16.22 -17.45
N VAL A 76 -1.67 15.28 -16.61
CA VAL A 76 -1.64 15.49 -15.16
C VAL A 76 -0.66 16.61 -14.79
N LYS A 77 0.50 16.68 -15.45
CA LYS A 77 1.48 17.74 -15.29
C LYS A 77 0.92 19.12 -15.68
N GLU A 78 0.23 19.22 -16.82
CA GLU A 78 -0.45 20.44 -17.26
C GLU A 78 -1.50 20.91 -16.25
N ALA A 79 -2.21 19.96 -15.60
CA ALA A 79 -3.16 20.25 -14.52
C ALA A 79 -2.49 20.70 -13.22
N GLY A 80 -1.15 20.70 -13.14
CA GLY A 80 -0.36 21.08 -11.97
C GLY A 80 -0.04 19.93 -11.01
N GLY A 81 0.00 18.69 -11.51
CA GLY A 81 0.30 17.48 -10.77
C GLY A 81 -0.94 16.81 -10.13
N LEU A 82 -0.75 15.61 -9.56
CA LEU A 82 -1.85 14.82 -9.00
C LEU A 82 -2.63 15.54 -7.92
N HIS A 83 -1.97 16.29 -7.04
CA HIS A 83 -2.61 17.03 -5.95
C HIS A 83 -3.70 17.98 -6.49
N LYS A 84 -3.37 18.78 -7.49
CA LYS A 84 -4.35 19.69 -8.12
C LYS A 84 -5.36 18.93 -8.98
N PHE A 85 -4.91 17.96 -9.76
CA PHE A 85 -5.75 17.20 -10.66
C PHE A 85 -6.90 16.49 -9.93
N MET A 86 -6.66 15.94 -8.74
CA MET A 86 -7.67 15.22 -7.97
C MET A 86 -8.20 16.00 -6.75
N SER A 87 -7.76 17.25 -6.54
CA SER A 87 -8.12 18.09 -5.38
C SER A 87 -7.80 17.41 -4.04
N TRP A 88 -6.60 16.83 -3.95
CA TRP A 88 -6.07 16.21 -2.74
C TRP A 88 -4.85 16.99 -2.25
N ASP A 89 -4.91 17.53 -1.02
CA ASP A 89 -3.93 18.46 -0.45
C ASP A 89 -2.92 17.81 0.50
N LYS A 90 -3.01 16.49 0.70
CA LYS A 90 -2.14 15.72 1.59
C LYS A 90 -1.16 14.84 0.80
N PRO A 91 -0.21 14.19 1.47
CA PRO A 91 0.80 13.36 0.81
C PRO A 91 0.25 12.34 -0.19
N ILE A 92 1.02 12.14 -1.27
CA ILE A 92 0.78 11.11 -2.28
C ILE A 92 2.06 10.28 -2.45
N LEU A 93 1.92 8.96 -2.46
CA LEU A 93 2.95 8.03 -2.92
C LEU A 93 2.54 7.50 -4.30
N THR A 94 3.46 7.48 -5.26
CA THR A 94 3.28 6.75 -6.52
C THR A 94 4.11 5.48 -6.52
N ASP A 95 3.49 4.35 -6.91
CA ASP A 95 4.24 3.10 -7.11
C ASP A 95 5.18 3.20 -8.33
N SER A 96 6.06 2.21 -8.51
CA SER A 96 7.01 2.18 -9.63
C SER A 96 6.37 1.89 -10.99
N GLY A 97 5.16 1.31 -11.00
CA GLY A 97 4.53 0.72 -12.18
C GLY A 97 5.03 -0.70 -12.51
N GLY A 98 6.10 -1.16 -11.87
CA GLY A 98 6.72 -2.46 -12.13
C GLY A 98 5.76 -3.63 -11.97
N PHE A 99 5.10 -3.75 -10.82
CA PHE A 99 4.16 -4.84 -10.55
C PHE A 99 3.03 -4.92 -11.58
N GLN A 100 2.47 -3.79 -12.01
CA GLN A 100 1.37 -3.76 -12.99
C GLN A 100 1.86 -4.21 -14.37
N VAL A 101 3.06 -3.83 -14.77
CA VAL A 101 3.69 -4.34 -16.00
C VAL A 101 3.88 -5.85 -15.92
N PHE A 102 4.23 -6.38 -14.75
CA PHE A 102 4.41 -7.83 -14.55
C PHE A 102 3.08 -8.59 -14.45
N SER A 103 2.04 -8.02 -13.86
CA SER A 103 0.77 -8.70 -13.60
C SER A 103 -0.28 -8.54 -14.71
N LEU A 104 -0.31 -7.39 -15.39
CA LEU A 104 -1.37 -7.04 -16.35
C LEU A 104 -0.91 -7.08 -17.81
N ALA A 105 0.38 -6.87 -18.08
CA ALA A 105 0.86 -6.80 -19.45
C ALA A 105 0.99 -8.20 -20.08
N SER A 106 0.29 -8.41 -21.19
CA SER A 106 0.53 -9.55 -22.06
C SER A 106 1.82 -9.34 -22.87
N LEU A 107 2.55 -10.41 -23.19
CA LEU A 107 3.75 -10.36 -24.04
C LEU A 107 4.81 -9.35 -23.59
N ARG A 108 5.28 -9.49 -22.36
CA ARG A 108 6.37 -8.68 -21.82
C ARG A 108 7.74 -9.27 -22.15
N LYS A 109 8.70 -8.40 -22.43
CA LYS A 109 10.11 -8.76 -22.58
C LYS A 109 10.96 -7.88 -21.68
N ILE A 110 11.54 -8.49 -20.64
CA ILE A 110 12.43 -7.82 -19.68
C ILE A 110 13.83 -7.81 -20.25
N LYS A 111 14.47 -6.66 -20.29
CA LYS A 111 15.86 -6.43 -20.65
C LYS A 111 16.54 -5.58 -19.60
N GLU A 112 17.82 -5.30 -19.75
CA GLU A 112 18.56 -4.46 -18.81
C GLU A 112 18.13 -3.00 -18.88
N GLU A 113 17.77 -2.51 -20.07
CA GLU A 113 17.27 -1.15 -20.27
C GLU A 113 15.87 -0.93 -19.64
N GLY A 114 15.04 -1.96 -19.52
CA GLY A 114 13.67 -1.88 -19.04
C GLY A 114 12.77 -2.99 -19.57
N VAL A 115 11.47 -2.76 -19.59
CA VAL A 115 10.45 -3.73 -19.99
C VAL A 115 9.68 -3.24 -21.21
N HIS A 116 9.71 -4.02 -22.29
CA HIS A 116 8.82 -3.86 -23.43
C HIS A 116 7.56 -4.69 -23.22
N PHE A 117 6.40 -4.11 -23.42
CA PHE A 117 5.12 -4.78 -23.20
C PHE A 117 4.02 -4.24 -24.12
N ARG A 118 2.84 -4.84 -24.05
CA ARG A 118 1.64 -4.33 -24.72
C ARG A 118 0.66 -3.79 -23.67
N SER A 119 0.10 -2.62 -23.95
CA SER A 119 -0.98 -2.03 -23.17
C SER A 119 -2.17 -3.00 -23.07
N HIS A 120 -2.70 -3.17 -21.86
CA HIS A 120 -3.89 -4.00 -21.63
C HIS A 120 -5.19 -3.33 -22.11
N LEU A 121 -5.17 -2.03 -22.48
CA LEU A 121 -6.33 -1.31 -22.96
C LEU A 121 -6.53 -1.46 -24.46
N ASP A 122 -5.47 -1.27 -25.25
CA ASP A 122 -5.54 -1.18 -26.71
C ASP A 122 -4.49 -2.03 -27.45
N GLY A 123 -3.63 -2.74 -26.72
CA GLY A 123 -2.59 -3.59 -27.29
C GLY A 123 -1.39 -2.85 -27.88
N SER A 124 -1.31 -1.52 -27.74
CA SER A 124 -0.18 -0.71 -28.22
C SER A 124 1.15 -1.15 -27.60
N LYS A 125 2.24 -1.02 -28.36
CA LYS A 125 3.59 -1.32 -27.86
C LYS A 125 4.05 -0.22 -26.94
N MET A 126 4.52 -0.58 -25.77
CA MET A 126 5.02 0.35 -24.74
C MET A 126 6.36 -0.10 -24.20
N PHE A 127 7.06 0.85 -23.61
CA PHE A 127 8.32 0.63 -22.90
C PHE A 127 8.31 1.42 -21.59
N ILE A 128 8.72 0.78 -20.50
CA ILE A 128 9.01 1.43 -19.22
C ILE A 128 10.35 0.89 -18.71
N GLY A 129 11.26 1.77 -18.40
CA GLY A 129 12.52 1.52 -17.73
C GLY A 129 12.66 2.40 -16.49
N PRO A 130 13.77 2.29 -15.75
CA PRO A 130 14.01 3.09 -14.55
C PRO A 130 13.82 4.60 -14.80
N GLU A 131 14.46 5.14 -15.82
CA GLU A 131 14.38 6.56 -16.15
C GLU A 131 12.98 6.99 -16.61
N THR A 132 12.32 6.14 -17.42
CA THR A 132 10.93 6.41 -17.85
C THR A 132 9.97 6.42 -16.66
N SER A 133 10.10 5.46 -15.75
CA SER A 133 9.28 5.42 -14.53
C SER A 133 9.50 6.67 -13.67
N MET A 134 10.74 7.10 -13.49
CA MET A 134 11.04 8.33 -12.75
C MET A 134 10.46 9.56 -13.44
N ALA A 135 10.63 9.71 -14.77
CA ALA A 135 10.08 10.84 -15.54
C ALA A 135 8.56 10.94 -15.38
N ILE A 136 7.85 9.80 -15.45
CA ILE A 136 6.40 9.73 -15.21
C ILE A 136 6.06 10.19 -13.79
N GLN A 137 6.73 9.67 -12.76
CA GLN A 137 6.44 10.00 -11.37
C GLN A 137 6.79 11.47 -11.04
N GLU A 138 7.85 12.02 -11.62
CA GLU A 138 8.16 13.46 -11.54
C GLU A 138 7.04 14.32 -12.17
N ALA A 139 6.53 13.93 -13.33
CA ALA A 139 5.42 14.62 -13.99
C ALA A 139 4.12 14.53 -13.19
N LEU A 140 3.85 13.37 -12.56
CA LEU A 140 2.72 13.18 -11.66
C LEU A 140 2.81 14.03 -10.38
N GLY A 141 4.02 14.30 -9.88
CA GLY A 141 4.27 15.20 -8.76
C GLY A 141 3.84 14.65 -7.40
N SER A 142 4.05 13.37 -7.13
CA SER A 142 3.86 12.77 -5.81
C SER A 142 4.97 13.21 -4.84
N ASP A 143 4.73 13.11 -3.51
CA ASP A 143 5.77 13.35 -2.49
C ASP A 143 6.80 12.23 -2.44
N ILE A 144 6.33 10.99 -2.64
CA ILE A 144 7.15 9.78 -2.60
C ILE A 144 6.99 9.03 -3.92
N ALA A 145 8.09 8.83 -4.62
CA ALA A 145 8.20 7.98 -5.80
C ALA A 145 8.88 6.66 -5.44
N MET A 146 8.47 5.54 -6.05
CA MET A 146 9.12 4.25 -5.85
C MET A 146 10.09 3.95 -6.98
N ALA A 147 11.27 3.43 -6.67
CA ALA A 147 12.22 2.98 -7.68
C ALA A 147 11.63 1.84 -8.52
N PHE A 148 11.96 1.78 -9.81
CA PHE A 148 11.46 0.74 -10.69
C PHE A 148 12.12 -0.60 -10.36
N ASP A 149 11.33 -1.66 -10.22
CA ASP A 149 11.75 -2.96 -9.70
C ASP A 149 11.26 -4.13 -10.54
N VAL A 150 11.80 -5.31 -10.27
CA VAL A 150 11.37 -6.58 -10.86
C VAL A 150 10.77 -7.47 -9.79
N CYS A 151 9.45 -7.64 -9.84
CA CYS A 151 8.73 -8.56 -8.96
C CYS A 151 8.78 -9.97 -9.52
N SER A 152 9.32 -10.92 -8.75
CA SER A 152 9.32 -12.34 -9.10
C SER A 152 7.94 -12.97 -8.82
N PRO A 153 7.47 -13.95 -9.64
CA PRO A 153 6.24 -14.68 -9.35
C PRO A 153 6.42 -15.66 -8.19
N TYR A 154 5.32 -16.11 -7.61
CA TYR A 154 5.31 -17.26 -6.70
C TYR A 154 4.67 -18.49 -7.37
N PRO A 155 5.27 -19.66 -7.33
CA PRO A 155 6.68 -19.91 -6.94
C PRO A 155 7.67 -19.49 -8.04
N CYS A 156 8.93 -19.31 -7.67
CA CYS A 156 10.05 -19.16 -8.61
C CYS A 156 11.29 -19.88 -8.04
N ASP A 157 12.24 -20.24 -8.90
CA ASP A 157 13.52 -20.80 -8.46
C ASP A 157 14.48 -19.70 -7.96
N HIS A 158 15.49 -20.12 -7.17
CA HIS A 158 16.45 -19.22 -6.54
C HIS A 158 17.22 -18.37 -7.56
N LYS A 159 17.64 -18.96 -8.68
CA LYS A 159 18.39 -18.24 -9.72
C LYS A 159 17.55 -17.14 -10.36
N THR A 160 16.30 -17.44 -10.71
CA THR A 160 15.34 -16.45 -11.24
C THR A 160 15.11 -15.31 -10.24
N ALA A 161 14.94 -15.63 -8.95
CA ALA A 161 14.79 -14.64 -7.88
C ALA A 161 16.04 -13.76 -7.74
N GLN A 162 17.24 -14.35 -7.79
CA GLN A 162 18.51 -13.65 -7.70
C GLN A 162 18.72 -12.69 -8.88
N GLU A 163 18.46 -13.15 -10.12
CA GLU A 163 18.56 -12.30 -11.30
C GLU A 163 17.61 -11.09 -11.24
N ALA A 164 16.37 -11.29 -10.78
CA ALA A 164 15.39 -10.24 -10.60
C ALA A 164 15.83 -9.24 -9.51
N MET A 165 16.34 -9.74 -8.39
CA MET A 165 16.87 -8.93 -7.29
C MET A 165 18.06 -8.07 -7.74
N LEU A 166 19.06 -8.66 -8.36
CA LEU A 166 20.26 -7.94 -8.84
C LEU A 166 19.91 -6.88 -9.89
N ARG A 167 18.93 -7.16 -10.77
CA ARG A 167 18.42 -6.18 -11.73
C ARG A 167 17.70 -5.03 -11.00
N THR A 168 16.90 -5.32 -9.99
CA THR A 168 16.25 -4.32 -9.16
C THR A 168 17.28 -3.39 -8.52
N HIS A 169 18.42 -3.91 -8.01
CA HIS A 169 19.49 -3.08 -7.45
C HIS A 169 20.10 -2.11 -8.49
N ARG A 170 20.40 -2.62 -9.68
CA ARG A 170 20.93 -1.77 -10.77
C ARG A 170 19.92 -0.69 -11.20
N TRP A 171 18.64 -1.06 -11.28
CA TRP A 171 17.56 -0.14 -11.62
C TRP A 171 17.30 0.88 -10.52
N ALA A 172 17.38 0.48 -9.26
CA ALA A 172 17.26 1.42 -8.13
C ALA A 172 18.35 2.50 -8.17
N LYS A 173 19.60 2.12 -8.50
CA LYS A 173 20.70 3.08 -8.70
C LYS A 173 20.39 4.05 -9.84
N ARG A 174 19.96 3.56 -11.01
CA ARG A 174 19.57 4.38 -12.16
C ARG A 174 18.41 5.33 -11.82
N CYS A 175 17.39 4.86 -11.11
CA CYS A 175 16.30 5.72 -10.64
C CYS A 175 16.83 6.87 -9.77
N LYS A 176 17.71 6.57 -8.80
CA LYS A 176 18.29 7.56 -7.90
C LYS A 176 19.16 8.58 -8.65
N GLU A 177 19.93 8.15 -9.65
CA GLU A 177 20.78 9.01 -10.46
C GLU A 177 19.99 9.89 -11.44
N TYR A 178 18.85 9.40 -11.95
CA TYR A 178 18.00 10.14 -12.88
C TYR A 178 17.14 11.20 -12.20
N HIS A 179 16.64 10.90 -10.99
CA HIS A 179 15.68 11.74 -10.27
C HIS A 179 16.27 13.11 -9.92
N THR A 180 15.55 14.17 -10.30
CA THR A 180 15.99 15.56 -10.11
C THR A 180 15.00 16.45 -9.36
N ARG A 181 13.77 15.98 -9.15
CA ARG A 181 12.71 16.76 -8.54
C ARG A 181 12.94 16.98 -7.04
N GLU A 182 13.13 18.25 -6.61
CA GLU A 182 13.54 18.62 -5.24
C GLU A 182 12.47 18.43 -4.17
N ASP A 183 11.18 18.46 -4.55
CA ASP A 183 10.02 18.27 -3.65
C ASP A 183 9.47 16.84 -3.67
N GLN A 184 10.22 15.88 -4.23
CA GLN A 184 9.86 14.46 -4.29
C GLN A 184 11.02 13.61 -3.80
N ALA A 185 10.77 12.57 -3.01
CA ALA A 185 11.77 11.59 -2.59
C ALA A 185 11.58 10.25 -3.32
N VAL A 186 12.69 9.58 -3.63
CA VAL A 186 12.66 8.21 -4.19
C VAL A 186 12.91 7.20 -3.08
N PHE A 187 12.03 6.21 -2.94
CA PHE A 187 12.23 5.06 -2.05
C PHE A 187 12.76 3.87 -2.85
N GLY A 188 13.77 3.19 -2.30
CA GLY A 188 14.27 1.93 -2.86
C GLY A 188 13.34 0.76 -2.56
N ILE A 189 13.35 -0.31 -3.38
CA ILE A 189 12.52 -1.49 -3.15
C ILE A 189 13.40 -2.72 -2.92
N VAL A 190 13.28 -3.33 -1.74
CA VAL A 190 13.94 -4.59 -1.40
C VAL A 190 13.18 -5.74 -2.05
N GLN A 191 13.88 -6.55 -2.84
CA GLN A 191 13.39 -7.75 -3.49
C GLN A 191 14.14 -8.99 -2.97
N GLY A 192 13.91 -10.18 -3.51
CA GLY A 192 14.56 -11.43 -3.10
C GLY A 192 13.59 -12.62 -3.03
N ALA A 193 12.35 -12.43 -3.55
CA ALA A 193 11.28 -13.43 -3.55
C ALA A 193 11.12 -14.09 -2.16
N PHE A 194 11.23 -15.40 -2.07
CA PHE A 194 10.96 -16.20 -0.86
C PHE A 194 12.22 -16.90 -0.34
N TYR A 195 13.39 -16.25 -0.55
CA TYR A 195 14.71 -16.75 -0.17
C TYR A 195 15.34 -15.80 0.84
N GLU A 196 15.58 -16.27 2.05
CA GLU A 196 16.10 -15.47 3.16
C GLU A 196 17.45 -14.82 2.84
N ASP A 197 18.37 -15.59 2.23
CA ASP A 197 19.68 -15.09 1.81
C ASP A 197 19.58 -13.91 0.83
N LEU A 198 18.70 -14.02 -0.17
CA LEU A 198 18.45 -12.95 -1.14
C LEU A 198 17.80 -11.73 -0.50
N ARG A 199 16.84 -11.93 0.41
CA ARG A 199 16.21 -10.84 1.16
C ARG A 199 17.21 -10.06 2.00
N ILE A 200 18.12 -10.78 2.69
CA ILE A 200 19.19 -10.18 3.50
C ILE A 200 20.18 -9.43 2.60
N GLU A 201 20.61 -10.04 1.48
CA GLU A 201 21.50 -9.38 0.52
C GLU A 201 20.88 -8.09 -0.02
N SER A 202 19.61 -8.15 -0.43
CA SER A 202 18.88 -7.00 -0.96
C SER A 202 18.71 -5.89 0.08
N ALA A 203 18.36 -6.24 1.32
CA ALA A 203 18.22 -5.28 2.41
C ALA A 203 19.54 -4.53 2.65
N LYS A 204 20.67 -5.21 2.66
CA LYS A 204 22.01 -4.59 2.83
C LYS A 204 22.35 -3.71 1.63
N ALA A 205 22.23 -4.23 0.41
CA ALA A 205 22.58 -3.48 -0.81
C ALA A 205 21.77 -2.19 -0.97
N LEU A 206 20.47 -2.23 -0.69
CA LEU A 206 19.61 -1.04 -0.76
C LEU A 206 19.91 -0.07 0.40
N SER A 207 20.21 -0.59 1.60
CA SER A 207 20.62 0.25 2.74
C SER A 207 21.91 1.03 2.46
N ASP A 208 22.88 0.39 1.81
CA ASP A 208 24.15 1.03 1.41
C ASP A 208 23.93 2.13 0.33
N MET A 209 22.85 2.05 -0.44
CA MET A 209 22.48 3.10 -1.38
C MET A 209 21.86 4.33 -0.70
N ASP A 210 21.52 4.27 0.58
CA ASP A 210 20.95 5.35 1.41
C ASP A 210 19.77 6.08 0.77
N PHE A 211 18.65 5.36 0.59
CA PHE A 211 17.39 5.96 0.21
C PHE A 211 16.70 6.63 1.41
N PRO A 212 15.84 7.66 1.19
CA PRO A 212 15.02 8.27 2.24
C PRO A 212 14.04 7.31 2.92
N GLY A 213 13.68 6.21 2.25
CA GLY A 213 12.81 5.16 2.74
C GLY A 213 12.88 3.91 1.87
N TYR A 214 12.24 2.84 2.32
CA TYR A 214 12.35 1.52 1.67
C TYR A 214 11.00 0.84 1.55
N GLY A 215 10.65 0.44 0.31
CA GLY A 215 9.61 -0.53 0.04
C GLY A 215 10.12 -1.95 0.20
N ILE A 216 9.25 -2.84 0.63
CA ILE A 216 9.46 -4.28 0.67
C ILE A 216 8.50 -4.88 -0.35
N GLY A 217 9.02 -5.19 -1.53
CA GLY A 217 8.26 -5.71 -2.67
C GLY A 217 8.36 -7.23 -2.82
N GLY A 218 7.57 -7.78 -3.73
CA GLY A 218 7.60 -9.21 -4.09
C GLY A 218 7.13 -10.15 -2.99
N LEU A 219 6.33 -9.66 -2.05
CA LEU A 219 5.58 -10.44 -1.07
C LEU A 219 4.07 -10.21 -1.26
N SER A 220 3.23 -11.09 -0.71
CA SER A 220 1.77 -11.09 -0.93
C SER A 220 1.38 -11.26 -2.42
N VAL A 221 2.15 -12.08 -3.14
CA VAL A 221 1.95 -12.40 -4.57
C VAL A 221 1.45 -13.84 -4.80
N GLY A 222 0.94 -14.48 -3.75
CA GLY A 222 0.34 -15.82 -3.78
C GLY A 222 0.96 -16.83 -2.81
N GLU A 223 2.02 -16.45 -2.09
CA GLU A 223 2.62 -17.28 -1.05
C GLU A 223 1.74 -17.39 0.20
N PRO A 224 1.84 -18.48 0.97
CA PRO A 224 1.26 -18.57 2.31
C PRO A 224 1.81 -17.49 3.24
N LYS A 225 0.95 -16.90 4.09
CA LYS A 225 1.34 -15.84 5.05
C LYS A 225 2.56 -16.17 5.92
N PRO A 226 2.75 -17.42 6.44
CA PRO A 226 3.94 -17.75 7.21
C PRO A 226 5.25 -17.55 6.44
N ILE A 227 5.26 -17.80 5.11
CA ILE A 227 6.43 -17.54 4.26
C ILE A 227 6.71 -16.03 4.21
N MET A 228 5.70 -15.20 3.96
CA MET A 228 5.85 -13.74 3.97
C MET A 228 6.41 -13.26 5.31
N TYR A 229 5.89 -13.75 6.42
CA TYR A 229 6.37 -13.37 7.77
C TYR A 229 7.81 -13.80 8.02
N GLY A 230 8.20 -15.02 7.60
CA GLY A 230 9.59 -15.49 7.70
C GLY A 230 10.57 -14.61 6.92
N MET A 231 10.17 -14.15 5.72
CA MET A 231 11.00 -13.22 4.93
C MET A 231 11.17 -11.87 5.60
N LEU A 232 10.12 -11.35 6.25
CA LEU A 232 10.22 -10.13 7.05
C LEU A 232 11.15 -10.34 8.25
N ASP A 233 10.98 -11.41 9.00
CA ASP A 233 11.81 -11.72 10.18
C ASP A 233 13.30 -11.82 9.82
N ALA A 234 13.63 -12.43 8.66
CA ALA A 234 14.99 -12.58 8.18
C ALA A 234 15.66 -11.25 7.79
N MET A 235 14.94 -10.35 7.09
CA MET A 235 15.53 -9.14 6.51
C MET A 235 15.48 -7.93 7.43
N MET A 236 14.50 -7.83 8.33
CA MET A 236 14.28 -6.62 9.14
C MET A 236 15.47 -6.21 10.01
N PRO A 237 16.31 -7.10 10.56
CA PRO A 237 17.51 -6.73 11.28
C PRO A 237 18.53 -5.92 10.45
N TYR A 238 18.48 -6.02 9.14
CA TYR A 238 19.39 -5.34 8.20
C TYR A 238 18.81 -4.06 7.60
N MET A 239 17.56 -3.72 7.96
CA MET A 239 16.92 -2.49 7.48
C MET A 239 17.25 -1.29 8.38
N PRO A 240 17.51 -0.10 7.80
CA PRO A 240 17.81 1.09 8.60
C PRO A 240 16.70 1.42 9.61
N VAL A 241 17.12 1.77 10.82
CA VAL A 241 16.18 2.08 11.92
C VAL A 241 15.57 3.47 11.78
N ASN A 242 16.31 4.40 11.19
CA ASN A 242 15.95 5.81 11.02
C ASN A 242 15.28 6.12 9.66
N LYS A 243 14.77 5.12 9.00
CA LYS A 243 14.06 5.26 7.71
C LYS A 243 12.70 4.54 7.77
N PRO A 244 11.67 5.04 7.07
CA PRO A 244 10.38 4.37 7.01
C PRO A 244 10.45 3.09 6.16
N ARG A 245 9.66 2.09 6.55
CA ARG A 245 9.60 0.76 5.94
C ARG A 245 8.18 0.48 5.46
N TYR A 246 8.02 0.28 4.17
CA TYR A 246 6.73 0.15 3.51
C TYR A 246 6.57 -1.27 2.95
N LEU A 247 5.65 -2.05 3.50
CA LEU A 247 5.26 -3.38 2.98
C LEU A 247 4.21 -3.21 1.89
N MET A 248 4.61 -3.45 0.65
CA MET A 248 3.81 -3.14 -0.53
C MET A 248 2.70 -4.16 -0.78
N GLY A 249 1.50 -3.68 -1.09
CA GLY A 249 0.36 -4.50 -1.50
C GLY A 249 -0.31 -5.31 -0.40
N VAL A 250 0.01 -5.08 0.86
CA VAL A 250 -0.51 -5.81 2.02
C VAL A 250 -1.51 -4.96 2.80
N GLY A 251 -2.74 -5.48 3.02
CA GLY A 251 -3.81 -4.67 3.63
C GLY A 251 -4.97 -5.46 4.23
N SER A 252 -4.84 -6.77 4.48
CA SER A 252 -5.80 -7.45 5.35
C SER A 252 -5.50 -7.14 6.83
N PRO A 253 -6.51 -6.95 7.69
CA PRO A 253 -6.32 -6.53 9.08
C PRO A 253 -5.29 -7.35 9.85
N ASP A 254 -5.33 -8.67 9.71
CA ASP A 254 -4.40 -9.59 10.33
C ASP A 254 -2.94 -9.40 9.83
N CYS A 255 -2.75 -9.19 8.52
CA CYS A 255 -1.42 -8.92 7.97
C CYS A 255 -0.89 -7.54 8.39
N LEU A 256 -1.76 -6.55 8.60
CA LEU A 256 -1.35 -5.25 9.13
C LEU A 256 -0.81 -5.39 10.56
N VAL A 257 -1.54 -6.11 11.42
CA VAL A 257 -1.10 -6.37 12.81
C VAL A 257 0.23 -7.14 12.83
N GLU A 258 0.35 -8.21 12.03
CA GLU A 258 1.60 -9.00 11.96
C GLU A 258 2.77 -8.24 11.33
N GLY A 259 2.51 -7.38 10.35
CA GLY A 259 3.53 -6.53 9.73
C GLY A 259 4.08 -5.48 10.69
N VAL A 260 3.21 -4.81 11.44
CA VAL A 260 3.61 -3.85 12.48
C VAL A 260 4.41 -4.53 13.59
N TYR A 261 3.99 -5.74 14.01
CA TYR A 261 4.74 -6.55 14.97
C TYR A 261 6.22 -6.72 14.57
N ARG A 262 6.48 -6.81 13.25
CA ARG A 262 7.81 -6.97 12.65
C ARG A 262 8.51 -5.66 12.30
N GLY A 263 7.91 -4.51 12.63
CA GLY A 263 8.54 -3.20 12.44
C GLY A 263 8.26 -2.53 11.09
N ILE A 264 7.15 -2.86 10.45
CA ILE A 264 6.65 -2.16 9.25
C ILE A 264 5.88 -0.90 9.66
N ASP A 265 6.07 0.18 8.89
CA ASP A 265 5.47 1.50 9.14
C ASP A 265 4.32 1.85 8.20
N MET A 266 4.39 1.40 6.94
CA MET A 266 3.46 1.82 5.89
C MET A 266 2.93 0.61 5.14
N PHE A 267 1.65 0.68 4.72
CA PHE A 267 0.95 -0.38 4.01
C PHE A 267 -0.01 0.22 3.00
N ASP A 268 -0.27 -0.52 1.92
CA ASP A 268 -1.35 -0.25 0.97
C ASP A 268 -2.00 -1.55 0.53
N CYS A 269 -3.24 -1.50 0.12
CA CYS A 269 -3.87 -2.57 -0.65
C CYS A 269 -5.20 -2.12 -1.25
N VAL A 270 -5.49 -2.58 -2.45
CA VAL A 270 -6.81 -2.40 -3.08
C VAL A 270 -7.91 -3.25 -2.44
N LEU A 271 -7.56 -4.17 -1.54
CA LEU A 271 -8.49 -5.13 -0.94
C LEU A 271 -9.69 -4.43 -0.27
N ALA A 272 -9.43 -3.40 0.54
CA ALA A 272 -10.47 -2.67 1.27
C ALA A 272 -11.59 -2.18 0.35
N THR A 273 -11.25 -1.53 -0.76
CA THR A 273 -12.21 -1.00 -1.73
C THR A 273 -12.74 -2.06 -2.68
N ARG A 274 -11.93 -3.08 -3.01
CA ARG A 274 -12.32 -4.17 -3.91
C ARG A 274 -13.42 -5.03 -3.31
N ILE A 275 -13.23 -5.52 -2.08
CA ILE A 275 -14.23 -6.37 -1.41
C ILE A 275 -15.47 -5.59 -1.00
N ALA A 276 -15.33 -4.32 -0.63
CA ALA A 276 -16.43 -3.42 -0.29
C ALA A 276 -17.45 -3.33 -1.42
N ARG A 277 -16.99 -3.07 -2.65
CA ARG A 277 -17.88 -3.00 -3.82
C ARG A 277 -18.66 -4.28 -4.09
N ASN A 278 -18.19 -5.40 -3.54
CA ASN A 278 -18.88 -6.68 -3.57
C ASN A 278 -19.67 -7.00 -2.28
N GLY A 279 -19.80 -6.01 -1.38
CA GLY A 279 -20.59 -6.14 -0.16
C GLY A 279 -19.90 -6.93 0.97
N THR A 280 -18.55 -6.91 1.00
CA THR A 280 -17.79 -7.49 2.12
C THR A 280 -17.18 -6.36 2.95
N CYS A 281 -17.45 -6.38 4.26
CA CYS A 281 -16.98 -5.39 5.22
C CYS A 281 -15.95 -5.99 6.17
N PHE A 282 -14.99 -5.19 6.62
CA PHE A 282 -14.14 -5.53 7.75
C PHE A 282 -14.85 -5.22 9.06
N THR A 283 -14.68 -6.07 10.07
CA THR A 283 -15.13 -5.85 11.45
C THR A 283 -14.08 -6.37 12.42
N ASP A 284 -14.16 -6.00 13.69
CA ASP A 284 -13.28 -6.54 14.75
C ASP A 284 -13.45 -8.06 14.95
N GLN A 285 -14.53 -8.64 14.44
CA GLN A 285 -14.78 -10.08 14.46
C GLN A 285 -14.46 -10.80 13.15
N GLY A 286 -13.74 -10.15 12.21
CA GLY A 286 -13.45 -10.69 10.89
C GLY A 286 -14.31 -10.10 9.79
N ARG A 287 -14.38 -10.77 8.63
CA ARG A 287 -15.16 -10.27 7.48
C ARG A 287 -16.64 -10.54 7.63
N LEU A 288 -17.43 -9.54 7.32
CA LEU A 288 -18.89 -9.60 7.26
C LEU A 288 -19.33 -9.47 5.79
N VAL A 289 -20.02 -10.50 5.26
CA VAL A 289 -20.58 -10.47 3.90
C VAL A 289 -22.03 -9.98 4.00
N ILE A 290 -22.26 -8.70 3.74
CA ILE A 290 -23.55 -8.02 3.97
C ILE A 290 -24.68 -8.56 3.07
N ARG A 291 -24.35 -9.23 1.97
CA ARG A 291 -25.32 -9.88 1.07
C ARG A 291 -26.08 -11.04 1.71
N ASN A 292 -25.55 -11.65 2.77
CA ASN A 292 -26.12 -12.82 3.42
C ASN A 292 -27.53 -12.55 3.93
N ALA A 293 -28.40 -13.58 3.90
CA ALA A 293 -29.81 -13.46 4.24
C ALA A 293 -30.05 -13.02 5.69
N GLN A 294 -29.17 -13.41 6.59
CA GLN A 294 -29.26 -13.06 8.02
C GLN A 294 -29.30 -11.54 8.28
N TYR A 295 -28.78 -10.71 7.36
CA TYR A 295 -28.78 -9.25 7.49
C TYR A 295 -30.00 -8.58 6.85
N ALA A 296 -31.00 -9.36 6.37
CA ALA A 296 -32.18 -8.80 5.71
C ALA A 296 -33.05 -7.98 6.68
N HIS A 297 -33.09 -8.35 7.94
CA HIS A 297 -33.83 -7.67 9.02
C HIS A 297 -32.89 -7.15 10.12
N ASP A 298 -31.60 -6.96 9.81
CA ASP A 298 -30.63 -6.42 10.74
C ASP A 298 -30.56 -4.90 10.60
N PHE A 299 -31.15 -4.18 11.57
CA PHE A 299 -31.22 -2.73 11.56
C PHE A 299 -30.07 -2.06 12.32
N GLY A 300 -29.10 -2.83 12.80
CA GLY A 300 -27.85 -2.33 13.38
C GLY A 300 -26.86 -1.82 12.35
N PRO A 301 -25.79 -1.10 12.78
CA PRO A 301 -24.72 -0.64 11.92
C PRO A 301 -23.86 -1.80 11.39
N ILE A 302 -22.97 -1.56 10.39
CA ILE A 302 -22.00 -2.57 9.95
C ILE A 302 -21.17 -3.05 11.15
N GLU A 303 -20.71 -2.12 11.97
CA GLU A 303 -19.97 -2.43 13.21
C GLU A 303 -20.37 -1.46 14.32
N GLU A 304 -20.65 -2.02 15.51
CA GLU A 304 -20.97 -1.24 16.69
C GLU A 304 -19.77 -0.37 17.12
N GLY A 305 -20.04 0.87 17.52
CA GLY A 305 -19.01 1.81 17.92
C GLY A 305 -18.13 2.35 16.79
N CYS A 306 -18.43 2.01 15.53
CA CYS A 306 -17.76 2.61 14.38
C CYS A 306 -18.31 4.01 14.10
N ASP A 307 -17.41 5.00 13.98
CA ASP A 307 -17.73 6.42 13.80
C ASP A 307 -17.85 6.85 12.31
N CYS A 308 -17.75 5.91 11.34
CA CYS A 308 -17.85 6.25 9.94
C CYS A 308 -19.27 6.68 9.54
N TYR A 309 -19.36 7.44 8.43
CA TYR A 309 -20.63 7.92 7.90
C TYR A 309 -21.65 6.79 7.66
N ALA A 310 -21.18 5.63 7.15
CA ALA A 310 -22.04 4.50 6.87
C ALA A 310 -22.66 3.93 8.16
N CYS A 311 -21.87 3.68 9.20
CA CYS A 311 -22.35 3.09 10.45
C CYS A 311 -23.23 4.03 11.26
N ARG A 312 -22.96 5.35 11.21
CA ARG A 312 -23.78 6.33 11.95
C ARG A 312 -25.16 6.58 11.36
N ASN A 313 -25.34 6.29 10.07
CA ASN A 313 -26.56 6.72 9.36
C ASN A 313 -27.36 5.55 8.74
N PHE A 314 -26.77 4.37 8.56
CA PHE A 314 -27.41 3.30 7.79
C PHE A 314 -27.28 1.94 8.46
N SER A 315 -28.34 1.15 8.35
CA SER A 315 -28.39 -0.23 8.86
C SER A 315 -27.77 -1.24 7.88
N ARG A 316 -27.38 -2.39 8.38
CA ARG A 316 -26.96 -3.55 7.57
C ARG A 316 -28.07 -3.95 6.58
N ALA A 317 -29.33 -3.96 6.99
CA ALA A 317 -30.47 -4.26 6.12
C ALA A 317 -30.57 -3.32 4.92
N TYR A 318 -30.43 -2.00 5.13
CA TYR A 318 -30.48 -1.01 4.06
C TYR A 318 -29.27 -1.16 3.11
N ILE A 319 -28.05 -1.26 3.64
CA ILE A 319 -26.84 -1.42 2.81
C ILE A 319 -26.91 -2.73 2.02
N ARG A 320 -27.41 -3.82 2.65
CA ARG A 320 -27.68 -5.08 1.96
C ARG A 320 -28.65 -4.90 0.79
N HIS A 321 -29.75 -4.19 1.00
CA HIS A 321 -30.70 -3.87 -0.05
C HIS A 321 -30.02 -3.17 -1.22
N LEU A 322 -29.25 -2.12 -0.97
CA LEU A 322 -28.54 -1.39 -2.03
C LEU A 322 -27.56 -2.28 -2.81
N ILE A 323 -26.75 -3.09 -2.12
CA ILE A 323 -25.80 -4.03 -2.75
C ILE A 323 -26.54 -5.07 -3.60
N LYS A 324 -27.68 -5.59 -3.12
CA LYS A 324 -28.51 -6.57 -3.86
C LYS A 324 -29.19 -5.96 -5.07
N ALA A 325 -29.60 -4.70 -4.96
CA ALA A 325 -30.21 -3.94 -6.04
C ALA A 325 -29.17 -3.44 -7.10
N GLY A 326 -27.87 -3.58 -6.81
CA GLY A 326 -26.82 -3.08 -7.72
C GLY A 326 -26.62 -1.56 -7.62
N GLU A 327 -27.16 -0.91 -6.58
CA GLU A 327 -27.02 0.52 -6.37
C GLU A 327 -25.58 0.91 -5.99
N ILE A 328 -25.03 1.91 -6.68
CA ILE A 328 -23.65 2.39 -6.49
C ILE A 328 -23.41 2.83 -5.03
N THR A 329 -24.42 3.43 -4.41
CA THR A 329 -24.37 3.89 -3.02
C THR A 329 -24.02 2.77 -2.04
N GLY A 330 -24.51 1.55 -2.27
CA GLY A 330 -24.18 0.39 -1.43
C GLY A 330 -22.67 0.10 -1.38
N GLY A 331 -22.04 0.00 -2.54
CA GLY A 331 -20.58 -0.20 -2.64
C GLY A 331 -19.76 0.99 -2.13
N ARG A 332 -20.29 2.20 -2.22
CA ARG A 332 -19.67 3.41 -1.68
C ARG A 332 -19.70 3.43 -0.16
N LEU A 333 -20.84 3.16 0.48
CA LEU A 333 -20.98 3.12 1.94
C LEU A 333 -20.08 2.05 2.56
N THR A 334 -20.03 0.86 1.96
CA THR A 334 -19.13 -0.21 2.42
C THR A 334 -17.65 0.14 2.21
N THR A 335 -17.30 0.89 1.16
CA THR A 335 -15.94 1.40 0.95
C THR A 335 -15.52 2.39 2.03
N ILE A 336 -16.37 3.38 2.35
CA ILE A 336 -16.14 4.35 3.43
C ILE A 336 -15.91 3.62 4.76
N HIS A 337 -16.75 2.62 5.05
CA HIS A 337 -16.60 1.82 6.26
C HIS A 337 -15.27 1.06 6.29
N ASN A 338 -14.90 0.33 5.24
CA ASN A 338 -13.67 -0.45 5.21
C ASN A 338 -12.42 0.42 5.33
N LEU A 339 -12.41 1.59 4.68
CA LEU A 339 -11.29 2.54 4.82
C LEU A 339 -11.19 3.07 6.25
N ARG A 340 -12.32 3.50 6.85
CA ARG A 340 -12.32 3.97 8.23
C ARG A 340 -11.90 2.87 9.20
N TYR A 341 -12.34 1.64 8.99
CA TYR A 341 -11.94 0.49 9.79
C TYR A 341 -10.41 0.32 9.81
N LEU A 342 -9.76 0.29 8.65
CA LEU A 342 -8.30 0.12 8.58
C LEU A 342 -7.54 1.31 9.19
N LEU A 343 -7.99 2.53 8.93
CA LEU A 343 -7.37 3.73 9.50
C LEU A 343 -7.53 3.77 11.02
N ARG A 344 -8.71 3.42 11.55
CA ARG A 344 -8.96 3.28 13.00
C ARG A 344 -8.14 2.15 13.62
N LEU A 345 -7.95 1.05 12.90
CA LEU A 345 -7.04 -0.03 13.34
C LEU A 345 -5.61 0.51 13.52
N MET A 346 -5.11 1.32 12.56
CA MET A 346 -3.80 1.95 12.68
C MET A 346 -3.72 2.96 13.84
N GLU A 347 -4.79 3.71 14.12
CA GLU A 347 -4.86 4.59 15.30
C GLU A 347 -4.74 3.80 16.60
N ARG A 348 -5.45 2.68 16.73
CA ARG A 348 -5.40 1.76 17.88
C ARG A 348 -4.01 1.14 18.04
N ILE A 349 -3.38 0.74 16.94
CA ILE A 349 -2.02 0.21 16.89
C ILE A 349 -1.02 1.25 17.40
N ARG A 350 -1.04 2.47 16.90
CA ARG A 350 -0.14 3.55 17.35
C ARG A 350 -0.26 3.79 18.86
N LYS A 351 -1.50 3.85 19.37
CA LYS A 351 -1.75 4.00 20.81
C LYS A 351 -1.18 2.83 21.62
N ALA A 352 -1.35 1.59 21.16
CA ALA A 352 -0.81 0.42 21.84
C ALA A 352 0.73 0.44 21.90
N ILE A 353 1.40 0.92 20.82
CA ILE A 353 2.86 1.10 20.79
C ILE A 353 3.30 2.18 21.79
N GLU A 354 2.62 3.33 21.81
CA GLU A 354 2.91 4.44 22.73
C GLU A 354 2.81 4.02 24.21
N GLU A 355 1.90 3.09 24.51
CA GLU A 355 1.65 2.54 25.85
C GLU A 355 2.46 1.28 26.20
N ASP A 356 3.40 0.83 25.35
CA ASP A 356 4.15 -0.43 25.48
C ASP A 356 3.29 -1.68 25.66
N ARG A 357 2.11 -1.70 25.00
CA ARG A 357 1.10 -2.78 25.09
C ARG A 357 0.85 -3.48 23.74
N TYR A 358 1.77 -3.36 22.78
CA TYR A 358 1.52 -3.87 21.46
C TYR A 358 1.32 -5.38 21.39
N GLU A 359 2.11 -6.14 22.17
CA GLU A 359 1.96 -7.61 22.26
C GLU A 359 0.59 -8.02 22.85
N GLU A 360 0.12 -7.29 23.86
CA GLU A 360 -1.22 -7.48 24.43
C GLU A 360 -2.29 -7.17 23.39
N PHE A 361 -2.20 -6.03 22.71
CA PHE A 361 -3.11 -5.64 21.64
C PHE A 361 -3.18 -6.69 20.52
N ARG A 362 -2.02 -7.20 20.07
CA ARG A 362 -1.92 -8.23 19.05
C ARG A 362 -2.65 -9.51 19.48
N ARG A 363 -2.38 -9.98 20.70
CA ARG A 363 -3.04 -11.17 21.25
C ARG A 363 -4.56 -10.98 21.32
N ASP A 364 -5.01 -9.84 21.83
CA ASP A 364 -6.44 -9.53 21.95
C ASP A 364 -7.11 -9.41 20.58
N PHE A 365 -6.43 -8.82 19.59
CA PHE A 365 -6.92 -8.80 18.22
C PHE A 365 -7.18 -10.21 17.69
N PHE A 366 -6.20 -11.12 17.78
CA PHE A 366 -6.36 -12.50 17.27
C PHE A 366 -7.30 -13.35 18.08
N ASN A 367 -7.58 -13.05 19.34
CA ASN A 367 -8.62 -13.72 20.13
C ASN A 367 -10.04 -13.40 19.64
N HIS A 368 -10.26 -12.25 19.03
CA HIS A 368 -11.57 -11.80 18.56
C HIS A 368 -11.75 -11.88 17.04
N TYR A 369 -10.66 -11.71 16.26
CA TYR A 369 -10.70 -11.68 14.81
C TYR A 369 -10.76 -13.09 14.22
N ASP A 370 -11.92 -13.47 13.68
CA ASP A 370 -12.13 -14.79 13.07
C ASP A 370 -11.44 -14.90 11.71
N MET A 371 -10.28 -15.58 11.71
CA MET A 371 -9.48 -15.82 10.51
C MET A 371 -10.19 -16.71 9.48
N SER A 372 -11.13 -17.55 9.88
CA SER A 372 -11.88 -18.42 8.97
C SER A 372 -12.79 -17.65 8.01
N ARG A 373 -13.11 -16.40 8.35
CA ARG A 373 -13.91 -15.48 7.53
C ARG A 373 -13.10 -14.72 6.49
N ASN A 374 -11.81 -15.04 6.34
CA ASN A 374 -10.91 -14.30 5.42
C ASN A 374 -10.91 -14.81 3.97
N PHE A 375 -11.88 -15.62 3.55
CA PHE A 375 -11.97 -16.17 2.18
C PHE A 375 -13.05 -15.50 1.33
#